data_cb5bdb5d27647cb0f0fc1d7478465f38
#
_entry.id   cb5bdb5d27647cb0f0fc1d7478465f38
#
_cell.length_a   1.000
_cell.length_b   1.000
_cell.length_c   1.000
_cell.angle_alpha   90.00
_cell.angle_beta   90.00
_cell.angle_gamma   90.00
#
_symmetry.space_group_name_H-M   'P 1'
#
loop_
_entity.id
_entity.type
_entity.pdbx_description
1 polymer ?
#
loop_
_entity_poly.entity_id
_entity_poly.type
_entity_poly.pdbx_seq_one_letter_code
_entity_poly.pdbx_strand_id
1 'polypeptide(L)'
;MDRVRIGVLSHAHGHASTYCQAMRDFPDVKLVASWDDDQTRGRQAAQAYGLEFRPDADAVIKDPRIDALIIASETNHHADLIERAAGAGKHILCQKPMATTLEDCDRIIAAVRRAGVKFSMAFQMRQDPVNRKMKQLLD
;
A
#
# COMPACT_ATOMS: atom_id res chain seq x y z
N MET A 1 13.34 -15.68 10.94
CA MET A 1 12.14 -14.83 10.97
C MET A 1 11.36 -15.07 9.69
N ASP A 2 10.06 -15.24 9.79
CA ASP A 2 9.24 -15.35 8.59
C ASP A 2 9.18 -13.99 7.89
N ARG A 3 9.30 -14.00 6.55
CA ARG A 3 9.25 -12.77 5.75
C ARG A 3 7.85 -12.19 5.75
N VAL A 4 7.73 -10.87 5.90
CA VAL A 4 6.47 -10.15 5.66
C VAL A 4 6.12 -10.22 4.19
N ARG A 5 4.94 -10.74 3.86
CA ARG A 5 4.50 -10.98 2.48
C ARG A 5 3.58 -9.85 2.04
N ILE A 6 3.94 -9.19 0.95
CA ILE A 6 3.33 -7.94 0.51
C ILE A 6 2.67 -8.10 -0.85
N GLY A 7 1.42 -7.63 -0.93
CA GLY A 7 0.71 -7.39 -2.18
C GLY A 7 0.69 -5.90 -2.54
N VAL A 8 0.56 -5.60 -3.83
CA VAL A 8 0.50 -4.23 -4.34
C VAL A 8 -0.84 -4.01 -5.06
N LEU A 9 -1.59 -3.01 -4.63
CA LEU A 9 -2.83 -2.58 -5.26
C LEU A 9 -2.59 -1.29 -6.04
N SER A 10 -2.47 -1.46 -7.33
CA SER A 10 -2.18 -0.48 -8.37
C SER A 10 -0.74 0.07 -8.37
N HIS A 11 -0.31 0.42 -9.57
CA HIS A 11 0.96 1.07 -9.89
C HIS A 11 0.75 2.44 -10.53
N ALA A 12 -0.43 3.03 -10.36
CA ALA A 12 -0.79 4.34 -10.90
C ALA A 12 0.08 5.45 -10.35
N HIS A 13 0.40 5.39 -9.05
CA HIS A 13 1.29 6.36 -8.44
C HIS A 13 2.76 5.95 -8.61
N GLY A 14 3.61 6.88 -9.08
CA GLY A 14 5.03 6.61 -9.34
C GLY A 14 5.83 6.07 -8.15
N HIS A 15 5.40 6.33 -6.91
CA HIS A 15 6.06 5.75 -5.72
C HIS A 15 5.87 4.24 -5.58
N ALA A 16 4.88 3.62 -6.26
CA ALA A 16 4.74 2.16 -6.23
C ALA A 16 6.02 1.47 -6.72
N SER A 17 6.63 2.00 -7.78
CA SER A 17 7.90 1.49 -8.30
C SER A 17 9.05 1.65 -7.29
N THR A 18 9.12 2.80 -6.62
CA THR A 18 10.13 3.06 -5.59
C THR A 18 10.00 2.08 -4.41
N TYR A 19 8.76 1.81 -3.97
CA TYR A 19 8.52 0.84 -2.89
C TYR A 19 8.88 -0.57 -3.31
N CYS A 20 8.47 -1.01 -4.51
CA CYS A 20 8.81 -2.33 -5.01
C CYS A 20 10.34 -2.52 -5.14
N GLN A 21 11.05 -1.50 -5.64
CA GLN A 21 12.52 -1.55 -5.73
C GLN A 21 13.17 -1.65 -4.35
N ALA A 22 12.80 -0.77 -3.42
CA ALA A 22 13.37 -0.76 -2.08
C ALA A 22 13.09 -2.08 -1.32
N MET A 23 11.89 -2.63 -1.45
CA MET A 23 11.50 -3.85 -0.75
C MET A 23 12.20 -5.11 -1.26
N ARG A 24 12.70 -5.12 -2.50
CA ARG A 24 13.51 -6.25 -3.02
C ARG A 24 14.81 -6.45 -2.25
N ASP A 25 15.34 -5.36 -1.68
CA ASP A 25 16.62 -5.37 -0.97
C ASP A 25 16.45 -5.71 0.53
N PHE A 26 15.20 -5.77 1.04
CA PHE A 26 14.95 -6.15 2.42
C PHE A 26 14.87 -7.67 2.58
N PRO A 27 15.75 -8.26 3.43
CA PRO A 27 15.82 -9.72 3.59
C PRO A 27 14.57 -10.33 4.23
N ASP A 28 13.82 -9.54 4.99
CA ASP A 28 12.63 -9.91 5.75
C ASP A 28 11.31 -9.57 5.03
N VAL A 29 11.37 -9.12 3.77
CA VAL A 29 10.21 -8.81 2.93
C VAL A 29 10.15 -9.73 1.73
N LYS A 30 8.93 -10.06 1.29
CA LYS A 30 8.65 -10.77 0.03
C LYS A 30 7.48 -10.11 -0.69
N LEU A 31 7.74 -9.62 -1.89
CA LEU A 31 6.67 -9.23 -2.82
C LEU A 31 6.00 -10.49 -3.38
N VAL A 32 4.66 -10.54 -3.38
CA VAL A 32 3.89 -11.74 -3.75
C VAL A 32 3.08 -11.52 -5.01
N ALA A 33 2.12 -10.61 -4.98
CA ALA A 33 1.19 -10.40 -6.08
C ALA A 33 0.83 -8.92 -6.23
N SER A 34 0.34 -8.55 -7.40
CA SER A 34 -0.20 -7.23 -7.64
C SER A 34 -1.47 -7.27 -8.47
N TRP A 35 -2.27 -6.24 -8.30
CA TRP A 35 -3.41 -5.87 -9.11
C TRP A 35 -3.27 -4.43 -9.59
N ASP A 36 -3.86 -4.15 -10.74
CA ASP A 36 -3.99 -2.81 -11.28
C ASP A 36 -5.29 -2.72 -12.09
N ASP A 37 -6.00 -1.61 -12.04
CA ASP A 37 -7.17 -1.34 -12.86
C ASP A 37 -6.81 -1.20 -14.34
N ASP A 38 -5.61 -0.66 -14.64
CA ASP A 38 -4.99 -0.78 -15.97
C ASP A 38 -4.18 -2.09 -16.04
N GLN A 39 -4.76 -3.08 -16.70
CA GLN A 39 -4.13 -4.40 -16.81
C GLN A 39 -2.78 -4.39 -17.53
N THR A 40 -2.56 -3.45 -18.46
CA THR A 40 -1.28 -3.32 -19.17
C THR A 40 -0.21 -2.83 -18.20
N ARG A 41 -0.48 -1.76 -17.46
CA ARG A 41 0.39 -1.21 -16.43
C ARG A 41 0.69 -2.26 -15.36
N GLY A 42 -0.34 -2.96 -14.89
CA GLY A 42 -0.22 -3.98 -13.87
C GLY A 42 0.65 -5.17 -14.29
N ARG A 43 0.49 -5.68 -15.51
CA ARG A 43 1.32 -6.79 -16.03
C ARG A 43 2.77 -6.37 -16.21
N GLN A 44 3.03 -5.18 -16.74
CA GLN A 44 4.38 -4.64 -16.89
C GLN A 44 5.08 -4.50 -15.53
N ALA A 45 4.40 -3.93 -14.54
CA ALA A 45 4.94 -3.80 -13.20
C ALA A 45 5.17 -5.16 -12.53
N ALA A 46 4.24 -6.08 -12.64
CA ALA A 46 4.38 -7.44 -12.11
C ALA A 46 5.62 -8.14 -12.69
N GLN A 47 5.83 -8.05 -13.99
CA GLN A 47 7.01 -8.60 -14.64
C GLN A 47 8.31 -7.93 -14.15
N ALA A 48 8.31 -6.59 -14.04
CA ALA A 48 9.49 -5.83 -13.61
C ALA A 48 9.92 -6.13 -12.17
N TYR A 49 8.96 -6.39 -11.28
CA TYR A 49 9.23 -6.60 -9.84
C TYR A 49 9.10 -8.05 -9.37
N GLY A 50 8.82 -8.98 -10.25
CA GLY A 50 8.67 -10.40 -9.91
C GLY A 50 7.41 -10.70 -9.09
N LEU A 51 6.34 -9.93 -9.32
CA LEU A 51 5.02 -10.12 -8.72
C LEU A 51 4.14 -11.02 -9.57
N GLU A 52 3.22 -11.74 -8.94
CA GLU A 52 2.15 -12.44 -9.63
C GLU A 52 1.03 -11.45 -9.97
N PHE A 53 0.79 -11.18 -11.25
CA PHE A 53 -0.32 -10.31 -11.65
C PHE A 53 -1.67 -11.00 -11.47
N ARG A 54 -2.62 -10.32 -10.83
CA ARG A 54 -4.00 -10.75 -10.67
C ARG A 54 -4.93 -9.73 -11.34
N PRO A 55 -5.88 -10.16 -12.19
CA PRO A 55 -6.81 -9.25 -12.88
C PRO A 55 -7.90 -8.70 -11.96
N ASP A 56 -8.10 -9.29 -10.78
CA ASP A 56 -9.10 -8.91 -9.78
C ASP A 56 -8.39 -8.48 -8.48
N ALA A 57 -8.77 -7.31 -7.96
CA ALA A 57 -8.23 -6.78 -6.70
C ALA A 57 -8.50 -7.71 -5.52
N ASP A 58 -9.68 -8.34 -5.47
CA ASP A 58 -10.04 -9.26 -4.40
C ASP A 58 -9.16 -10.52 -4.39
N ALA A 59 -8.67 -10.94 -5.54
CA ALA A 59 -7.73 -12.05 -5.61
C ALA A 59 -6.38 -11.74 -4.95
N VAL A 60 -5.99 -10.46 -4.87
CA VAL A 60 -4.82 -10.01 -4.09
C VAL A 60 -5.19 -9.76 -2.63
N ILE A 61 -6.29 -9.05 -2.39
CA ILE A 61 -6.75 -8.66 -1.05
C ILE A 61 -7.00 -9.89 -0.16
N LYS A 62 -7.64 -10.92 -0.71
CA LYS A 62 -8.04 -12.13 0.03
C LYS A 62 -6.99 -13.24 0.00
N ASP A 63 -5.86 -13.05 -0.68
CA ASP A 63 -4.81 -14.06 -0.76
C ASP A 63 -4.23 -14.33 0.64
N PRO A 64 -4.32 -15.58 1.17
CA PRO A 64 -3.79 -15.93 2.49
C PRO A 64 -2.27 -15.88 2.57
N ARG A 65 -1.59 -15.82 1.43
CA ARG A 65 -0.13 -15.68 1.35
C ARG A 65 0.34 -14.24 1.55
N ILE A 66 -0.58 -13.26 1.69
CA ILE A 66 -0.28 -11.83 1.83
C ILE A 66 -0.62 -11.39 3.24
N ASP A 67 0.32 -10.71 3.90
CA ASP A 67 0.18 -10.16 5.24
C ASP A 67 -0.18 -8.67 5.22
N ALA A 68 0.37 -7.95 4.24
CA ALA A 68 0.20 -6.50 4.11
C ALA A 68 0.02 -6.07 2.65
N LEU A 69 -0.64 -4.93 2.47
CA LEU A 69 -0.92 -4.36 1.15
C LEU A 69 -0.34 -2.95 1.05
N ILE A 70 0.30 -2.66 -0.08
CA ILE A 70 0.60 -1.31 -0.52
C ILE A 70 -0.53 -0.86 -1.44
N ILE A 71 -1.18 0.25 -1.12
CA ILE A 71 -2.22 0.86 -1.96
C ILE A 71 -1.63 2.11 -2.60
N ALA A 72 -1.42 2.06 -3.91
CA ALA A 72 -0.83 3.13 -4.71
C ALA A 72 -1.67 3.44 -5.96
N SER A 73 -2.97 3.27 -5.84
CA SER A 73 -3.99 3.62 -6.85
C SER A 73 -4.20 5.12 -6.93
N GLU A 74 -5.07 5.54 -7.80
CA GLU A 74 -5.66 6.87 -7.81
C GLU A 74 -6.40 7.10 -6.48
N THR A 75 -6.34 8.33 -5.97
CA THR A 75 -6.83 8.68 -4.62
C THR A 75 -8.31 8.38 -4.40
N ASN A 76 -9.13 8.51 -5.44
CA ASN A 76 -10.56 8.22 -5.38
C ASN A 76 -10.89 6.74 -5.11
N HIS A 77 -9.95 5.83 -5.31
CA HIS A 77 -10.10 4.40 -5.02
C HIS A 77 -9.60 4.01 -3.62
N HIS A 78 -8.92 4.91 -2.90
CA HIS A 78 -8.28 4.58 -1.63
C HIS A 78 -9.29 4.06 -0.59
N ALA A 79 -10.41 4.77 -0.38
CA ALA A 79 -11.37 4.40 0.65
C ALA A 79 -11.92 2.98 0.43
N ASP A 80 -12.35 2.67 -0.78
CA ASP A 80 -12.91 1.36 -1.13
C ASP A 80 -11.88 0.24 -0.99
N LEU A 81 -10.67 0.44 -1.52
CA LEU A 81 -9.60 -0.55 -1.41
C LEU A 81 -9.16 -0.78 0.03
N ILE A 82 -9.08 0.28 0.83
CA ILE A 82 -8.69 0.20 2.25
C ILE A 82 -9.75 -0.52 3.07
N GLU A 83 -11.04 -0.22 2.87
CA GLU A 83 -12.14 -0.90 3.58
C GLU A 83 -12.11 -2.41 3.31
N ARG A 84 -11.93 -2.80 2.04
CA ARG A 84 -11.83 -4.21 1.64
C ARG A 84 -10.58 -4.88 2.22
N ALA A 85 -9.43 -4.21 2.15
CA ALA A 85 -8.17 -4.70 2.70
C ALA A 85 -8.23 -4.88 4.23
N ALA A 86 -8.75 -3.89 4.95
CA ALA A 86 -8.95 -3.95 6.39
C ALA A 86 -9.94 -5.07 6.76
N GLY A 87 -11.06 -5.18 6.02
CA GLY A 87 -12.04 -6.25 6.22
C GLY A 87 -11.47 -7.66 6.01
N ALA A 88 -10.43 -7.79 5.18
CA ALA A 88 -9.68 -9.03 4.97
C ALA A 88 -8.53 -9.22 5.99
N GLY A 89 -8.39 -8.35 6.98
CA GLY A 89 -7.37 -8.44 8.02
C GLY A 89 -5.96 -8.07 7.56
N LYS A 90 -5.80 -7.38 6.44
CA LYS A 90 -4.49 -7.00 5.91
C LYS A 90 -3.97 -5.72 6.55
N HIS A 91 -2.68 -5.69 6.88
CA HIS A 91 -2.00 -4.45 7.22
C HIS A 91 -1.84 -3.58 5.96
N ILE A 92 -1.79 -2.25 6.10
CA ILE A 92 -1.91 -1.34 4.96
C ILE A 92 -0.88 -0.22 5.03
N LEU A 93 -0.14 -0.02 3.93
CA LEU A 93 0.56 1.20 3.60
C LEU A 93 -0.17 1.89 2.44
N CYS A 94 -0.76 3.06 2.69
CA CYS A 94 -1.50 3.81 1.67
C CYS A 94 -0.71 5.02 1.19
N GLN A 95 -0.71 5.26 -0.12
CA GLN A 95 -0.12 6.47 -0.71
C GLN A 95 -0.93 7.71 -0.33
N LYS A 96 -0.22 8.83 -0.17
CA LYS A 96 -0.84 10.15 0.06
C LYS A 96 -1.52 10.67 -1.23
N PRO A 97 -2.56 11.53 -1.13
CA PRO A 97 -3.31 11.84 0.08
C PRO A 97 -4.21 10.68 0.51
N MET A 98 -4.76 10.72 1.74
CA MET A 98 -5.56 9.62 2.28
C MET A 98 -6.82 9.36 1.46
N ALA A 99 -7.56 10.40 1.12
CA ALA A 99 -8.77 10.37 0.33
C ALA A 99 -9.03 11.72 -0.35
N THR A 100 -10.11 11.81 -1.13
CA THR A 100 -10.54 13.04 -1.80
C THR A 100 -11.56 13.84 -0.98
N THR A 101 -12.20 13.23 0.02
CA THR A 101 -13.20 13.84 0.91
C THR A 101 -12.92 13.51 2.38
N LEU A 102 -13.46 14.32 3.30
CA LEU A 102 -13.39 14.03 4.73
C LEU A 102 -14.23 12.81 5.10
N GLU A 103 -15.36 12.61 4.43
CA GLU A 103 -16.22 11.44 4.62
C GLU A 103 -15.45 10.14 4.31
N ASP A 104 -14.71 10.10 3.22
CA ASP A 104 -13.87 8.95 2.90
C ASP A 104 -12.72 8.75 3.90
N CYS A 105 -12.14 9.83 4.42
CA CYS A 105 -11.16 9.73 5.51
C CYS A 105 -11.78 9.08 6.76
N ASP A 106 -12.99 9.48 7.13
CA ASP A 106 -13.70 8.91 8.29
C ASP A 106 -14.05 7.43 8.07
N ARG A 107 -14.49 7.05 6.86
CA ARG A 107 -14.71 5.65 6.45
C ARG A 107 -13.44 4.82 6.63
N ILE A 108 -12.30 5.30 6.12
CA ILE A 108 -11.00 4.64 6.25
C ILE A 108 -10.64 4.43 7.72
N ILE A 109 -10.72 5.48 8.53
CA ILE A 109 -10.38 5.44 9.96
C ILE A 109 -11.27 4.43 10.69
N ALA A 110 -12.57 4.44 10.42
CA ALA A 110 -13.53 3.52 11.02
C ALA A 110 -13.23 2.07 10.62
N ALA A 111 -12.94 1.79 9.36
CA ALA A 111 -12.64 0.45 8.86
C ALA A 111 -11.36 -0.12 9.49
N VAL A 112 -10.28 0.67 9.51
CA VAL A 112 -9.01 0.28 10.09
C VAL A 112 -9.12 0.01 11.59
N ARG A 113 -9.81 0.90 12.34
CA ARG A 113 -10.04 0.72 13.79
C ARG A 113 -10.87 -0.53 14.09
N ARG A 114 -11.94 -0.75 13.33
CA ARG A 114 -12.81 -1.93 13.50
C ARG A 114 -12.06 -3.23 13.24
N ALA A 115 -11.18 -3.26 12.24
CA ALA A 115 -10.41 -4.43 11.87
C ALA A 115 -9.18 -4.67 12.76
N GLY A 116 -8.71 -3.66 13.51
CA GLY A 116 -7.51 -3.76 14.35
C GLY A 116 -6.20 -3.95 13.57
N VAL A 117 -6.19 -3.61 12.28
CA VAL A 117 -5.01 -3.74 11.42
C VAL A 117 -4.07 -2.54 11.57
N LYS A 118 -2.79 -2.75 11.27
CA LYS A 118 -1.82 -1.64 11.18
C LYS A 118 -2.07 -0.86 9.89
N PHE A 119 -2.14 0.46 10.01
CA PHE A 119 -2.33 1.38 8.89
C PHE A 119 -1.29 2.50 8.95
N SER A 120 -0.67 2.79 7.83
CA SER A 120 0.25 3.90 7.69
C SER A 120 0.00 4.66 6.40
N MET A 121 0.01 6.00 6.50
CA MET A 121 0.10 6.86 5.34
C MET A 121 1.55 7.05 4.92
N ALA A 122 1.80 6.99 3.62
CA ALA A 122 3.14 7.14 3.04
C ALA A 122 3.59 8.61 3.03
N PHE A 123 3.73 9.21 4.21
CA PHE A 123 4.33 10.51 4.41
C PHE A 123 5.85 10.38 4.64
N GLN A 124 6.55 9.89 3.61
CA GLN A 124 7.99 9.60 3.68
C GLN A 124 8.82 10.80 4.16
N MET A 125 8.42 12.03 3.81
CA MET A 125 9.11 13.25 4.24
C MET A 125 9.15 13.43 5.76
N ARG A 126 8.22 12.82 6.51
CA ARG A 126 8.26 12.82 7.98
C ARG A 126 9.38 11.97 8.56
N GLN A 127 9.90 11.01 7.79
CA GLN A 127 10.99 10.13 8.19
C GLN A 127 12.37 10.61 7.70
N ASP A 128 12.38 11.60 6.80
CA ASP A 128 13.60 12.16 6.27
C ASP A 128 14.41 12.85 7.38
N PRO A 129 15.70 12.51 7.55
CA PRO A 129 16.52 13.06 8.63
C PRO A 129 16.68 14.58 8.60
N VAL A 130 16.72 15.18 7.39
CA VAL A 130 16.85 16.63 7.23
C VAL A 130 15.57 17.33 7.68
N ASN A 131 14.39 16.82 7.25
CA ASN A 131 13.10 17.36 7.66
C ASN A 131 12.88 17.22 9.17
N ARG A 132 13.29 16.10 9.75
CA ARG A 132 13.23 15.89 11.21
C ARG A 132 14.15 16.89 11.94
N LYS A 133 15.36 17.14 11.39
CA LYS A 133 16.27 18.13 11.98
C LYS A 133 15.73 19.54 11.87
N MET A 134 15.17 19.94 10.72
CA MET A 134 14.52 21.24 10.56
C MET A 134 13.38 21.43 11.58
N LYS A 135 12.51 20.43 11.74
CA LYS A 135 11.45 20.48 12.74
C LYS A 135 11.99 20.69 14.15
N GLN A 136 13.03 19.98 14.55
CA GLN A 136 13.67 20.14 15.87
C GLN A 136 14.25 21.53 16.12
N LEU A 137 14.62 22.26 15.06
CA LEU A 137 15.14 23.62 15.17
C LEU A 137 14.06 24.69 15.20
N LEU A 138 12.84 24.34 14.75
CA LEU A 138 11.70 25.25 14.70
C LEU A 138 10.75 25.14 15.91
N ASP A 139 10.80 24.02 16.64
CA ASP A 139 10.07 23.76 17.89
C ASP A 139 10.85 24.30 19.10
#